data_7649a2c8bf907b2c614c8694caebbcda
#
_entry.id   7649a2c8bf907b2c614c8694caebbcda
#
_cell.length_a   1.000
_cell.length_b   1.000
_cell.length_c   1.000
_cell.angle_alpha   90.00
_cell.angle_beta   90.00
_cell.angle_gamma   90.00
#
_symmetry.space_group_name_H-M   'P 1'
#
loop_
_entity.id
_entity.type
_entity.pdbx_description
1 polymer ?
#
loop_
_entity_poly.entity_id
_entity_poly.type
_entity_poly.pdbx_seq_one_letter_code
_entity_poly.pdbx_strand_id
1 'polypeptide(L)'
;MLKIERPNFIEIGVGDYTEANTRFIYDRFYPKGIIIDSEKDLKKKVLSNINYWKGDLIILEERISSENINNIISKNCDFSIDIFSLDIDGIDYWIINKLKTNISKIFVAEYNAVFGASLEVTTPNLKNFDRKEYHYSHLCFGVSLKALINIMVKKNYYFIGTNSARNNAFFISNDYPIDKYFKNLKIEDINYYVDSNIRESRDIEGNLNYLSK
;
A
#
# COMPACT_ATOMS: atom_id res chain seq x y z
N MET A 1 6.53 7.80 -22.62
CA MET A 1 7.29 7.06 -21.59
C MET A 1 7.48 7.99 -20.41
N LEU A 2 7.08 7.57 -19.22
CA LEU A 2 7.36 8.30 -17.97
C LEU A 2 8.88 8.31 -17.77
N LYS A 3 9.54 9.43 -18.05
CA LYS A 3 10.95 9.61 -17.67
C LYS A 3 10.97 10.17 -16.25
N ILE A 4 11.18 9.31 -15.27
CA ILE A 4 11.37 9.68 -13.88
C ILE A 4 12.82 9.33 -13.54
N GLU A 5 13.69 10.33 -13.43
CA GLU A 5 15.11 10.11 -13.16
C GLU A 5 15.36 9.87 -11.66
N ARG A 6 14.64 10.57 -10.79
CA ARG A 6 14.66 10.43 -9.34
C ARG A 6 13.22 10.43 -8.84
N PRO A 7 12.58 9.26 -8.72
CA PRO A 7 11.17 9.17 -8.34
C PRO A 7 10.94 9.49 -6.86
N ASN A 8 10.47 10.69 -6.57
CA ASN A 8 10.08 11.07 -5.21
C ASN A 8 8.88 10.25 -4.74
N PHE A 9 8.87 9.89 -3.47
CA PHE A 9 7.85 8.98 -2.97
C PHE A 9 7.31 9.31 -1.58
N ILE A 10 6.12 8.78 -1.31
CA ILE A 10 5.58 8.60 0.04
C ILE A 10 5.25 7.12 0.19
N GLU A 11 5.66 6.51 1.30
CA GLU A 11 5.25 5.17 1.66
C GLU A 11 4.75 5.11 3.10
N ILE A 12 3.60 4.46 3.30
CA ILE A 12 2.91 4.31 4.58
C ILE A 12 2.77 2.82 4.89
N GLY A 13 3.19 2.40 6.08
CA GLY A 13 3.27 1.00 6.48
C GLY A 13 4.57 0.38 6.03
N VAL A 14 5.70 0.88 6.55
CA VAL A 14 7.03 0.47 6.09
C VAL A 14 7.73 -0.53 7.02
N GLY A 15 7.15 -0.80 8.20
CA GLY A 15 7.83 -1.57 9.23
C GLY A 15 9.21 -0.98 9.56
N ASP A 16 10.24 -1.82 9.56
CA ASP A 16 11.63 -1.37 9.74
C ASP A 16 12.32 -0.90 8.45
N TYR A 17 11.56 -0.79 7.36
CA TYR A 17 12.01 -0.40 6.02
C TYR A 17 12.94 -1.41 5.33
N THR A 18 12.98 -2.66 5.75
CA THR A 18 13.79 -3.71 5.07
C THR A 18 13.09 -4.29 3.85
N GLU A 19 11.78 -4.52 3.93
CA GLU A 19 10.95 -5.13 2.87
C GLU A 19 9.96 -4.13 2.23
N ALA A 20 10.21 -2.83 2.37
CA ALA A 20 9.32 -1.79 1.88
C ALA A 20 9.34 -1.66 0.34
N ASN A 21 8.20 -1.32 -0.26
CA ASN A 21 8.02 -1.20 -1.70
C ASN A 21 8.96 -0.15 -2.33
N THR A 22 9.28 0.93 -1.60
CA THR A 22 10.14 2.01 -2.09
C THR A 22 11.62 1.86 -1.73
N ARG A 23 11.98 0.83 -0.95
CA ARG A 23 13.36 0.61 -0.49
C ARG A 23 14.37 0.56 -1.65
N PHE A 24 14.11 -0.24 -2.66
CA PHE A 24 14.99 -0.33 -3.83
C PHE A 24 15.13 1.01 -4.54
N ILE A 25 14.04 1.78 -4.63
CA ILE A 25 14.03 3.11 -5.25
C ILE A 25 14.91 4.07 -4.48
N TYR A 26 14.79 4.08 -3.16
CA TYR A 26 15.64 4.90 -2.30
C TYR A 26 17.12 4.57 -2.46
N ASP A 27 17.48 3.31 -2.37
CA ASP A 27 18.89 2.85 -2.45
C ASP A 27 19.50 3.07 -3.83
N ARG A 28 18.70 3.09 -4.90
CA ARG A 28 19.19 3.22 -6.28
C ARG A 28 19.28 4.65 -6.78
N PHE A 29 18.30 5.48 -6.42
CA PHE A 29 18.12 6.80 -7.03
C PHE A 29 18.31 7.95 -6.04
N TYR A 30 18.33 7.67 -4.75
CA TYR A 30 18.46 8.66 -3.66
C TYR A 30 17.49 9.85 -3.83
N PRO A 31 16.20 9.61 -4.00
CA PRO A 31 15.20 10.65 -4.19
C PRO A 31 14.85 11.36 -2.88
N LYS A 32 13.95 12.33 -2.95
CA LYS A 32 13.19 12.78 -1.78
C LYS A 32 12.15 11.72 -1.44
N GLY A 33 12.04 11.35 -0.18
CA GLY A 33 11.08 10.38 0.29
C GLY A 33 10.50 10.74 1.64
N ILE A 34 9.26 10.31 1.87
CA ILE A 34 8.62 10.33 3.18
C ILE A 34 8.17 8.90 3.48
N ILE A 35 8.60 8.36 4.60
CA ILE A 35 8.14 7.08 5.10
C ILE A 35 7.44 7.26 6.44
N ILE A 36 6.33 6.54 6.61
CA ILE A 36 5.45 6.70 7.77
C ILE A 36 5.07 5.32 8.30
N ASP A 37 5.23 5.11 9.58
CA ASP A 37 4.75 3.92 10.27
C ASP A 37 4.46 4.25 11.74
N SER A 38 3.58 3.46 12.38
CA SER A 38 3.33 3.52 13.81
C SER A 38 4.31 2.68 14.64
N GLU A 39 5.27 2.03 13.98
CA GLU A 39 6.29 1.20 14.59
C GLU A 39 7.17 2.00 15.55
N LYS A 40 7.32 1.50 16.79
CA LYS A 40 8.11 2.17 17.81
C LYS A 40 9.59 2.19 17.46
N ASP A 41 10.24 3.32 17.74
CA ASP A 41 11.66 3.56 17.41
C ASP A 41 11.95 3.47 15.89
N LEU A 42 10.97 3.76 15.06
CA LEU A 42 11.03 3.69 13.59
C LEU A 42 12.31 4.34 13.05
N LYS A 43 12.56 5.58 13.43
CA LYS A 43 13.72 6.33 12.94
C LYS A 43 15.04 5.60 13.21
N LYS A 44 15.20 5.02 14.40
CA LYS A 44 16.41 4.26 14.76
C LYS A 44 16.54 3.00 13.92
N LYS A 45 15.44 2.25 13.75
CA LYS A 45 15.39 1.03 12.94
C LYS A 45 15.75 1.31 11.49
N VAL A 46 15.10 2.29 10.88
CA VAL A 46 15.34 2.69 9.49
C VAL A 46 16.78 3.13 9.28
N LEU A 47 17.31 4.04 10.13
CA LEU A 47 18.66 4.56 9.99
C LEU A 47 19.75 3.51 10.17
N SER A 48 19.47 2.39 10.84
CA SER A 48 20.41 1.27 10.92
C SER A 48 20.45 0.43 9.63
N ASN A 49 19.42 0.55 8.79
CA ASN A 49 19.25 -0.29 7.60
C ASN A 49 19.56 0.44 6.27
N ILE A 50 19.74 1.76 6.29
CA ILE A 50 19.94 2.57 5.07
C ILE A 50 21.20 3.42 5.12
N ASN A 51 21.66 3.84 3.95
CA ASN A 51 22.69 4.86 3.79
C ASN A 51 22.03 6.26 3.76
N TYR A 52 21.52 6.74 4.91
CA TYR A 52 20.69 7.94 5.03
C TYR A 52 21.36 9.24 4.52
N TRP A 53 22.69 9.31 4.47
CA TRP A 53 23.42 10.49 3.96
C TRP A 53 23.38 10.64 2.43
N LYS A 54 22.85 9.64 1.71
CA LYS A 54 22.80 9.66 0.25
C LYS A 54 21.49 10.21 -0.31
N GLY A 55 20.45 10.26 0.49
CA GLY A 55 19.11 10.70 0.07
C GLY A 55 18.45 11.61 1.10
N ASP A 56 17.36 12.23 0.69
CA ASP A 56 16.54 13.12 1.51
C ASP A 56 15.29 12.37 1.98
N LEU A 57 15.40 11.68 3.14
CA LEU A 57 14.34 10.83 3.66
C LEU A 57 13.78 11.41 4.96
N ILE A 58 12.51 11.78 4.95
CA ILE A 58 11.73 12.15 6.13
C ILE A 58 11.12 10.87 6.72
N ILE A 59 11.37 10.62 8.01
CA ILE A 59 10.90 9.44 8.73
C ILE A 59 9.92 9.91 9.80
N LEU A 60 8.66 9.49 9.70
CA LEU A 60 7.58 9.86 10.62
C LEU A 60 7.08 8.63 11.38
N GLU A 61 7.27 8.63 12.70
CA GLU A 61 6.70 7.64 13.60
C GLU A 61 5.30 8.11 13.99
N GLU A 62 4.32 7.82 13.13
CA GLU A 62 2.93 8.26 13.30
C GLU A 62 1.93 7.20 12.85
N ARG A 63 0.85 7.04 13.61
CA ARG A 63 -0.29 6.22 13.20
C ARG A 63 -1.18 7.00 12.24
N ILE A 64 -1.35 6.47 11.03
CA ILE A 64 -2.19 7.08 10.00
C ILE A 64 -3.65 6.68 10.18
N SER A 65 -4.53 7.64 9.93
CA SER A 65 -5.98 7.46 9.90
C SER A 65 -6.61 8.23 8.75
N SER A 66 -7.88 7.95 8.46
CA SER A 66 -8.66 8.71 7.48
C SER A 66 -8.84 10.21 7.86
N GLU A 67 -8.61 10.57 9.11
CA GLU A 67 -8.76 11.94 9.62
C GLU A 67 -7.48 12.76 9.48
N ASN A 68 -6.29 12.13 9.66
CA ASN A 68 -5.02 12.86 9.75
C ASN A 68 -4.17 12.84 8.48
N ILE A 69 -4.39 11.89 7.57
CA ILE A 69 -3.52 11.64 6.41
C ILE A 69 -3.23 12.90 5.58
N ASN A 70 -4.26 13.66 5.20
CA ASN A 70 -4.06 14.85 4.36
C ASN A 70 -3.28 15.94 5.08
N ASN A 71 -3.47 16.10 6.40
CA ASN A 71 -2.73 17.06 7.21
C ASN A 71 -1.25 16.66 7.33
N ILE A 72 -0.95 15.37 7.53
CA ILE A 72 0.42 14.87 7.61
C ILE A 72 1.14 15.09 6.28
N ILE A 73 0.51 14.74 5.16
CA ILE A 73 1.10 14.96 3.83
C ILE A 73 1.34 16.46 3.59
N SER A 74 0.36 17.31 3.86
CA SER A 74 0.48 18.75 3.58
C SER A 74 1.54 19.45 4.43
N LYS A 75 1.82 18.95 5.62
CA LYS A 75 2.87 19.52 6.51
C LYS A 75 4.27 19.10 6.14
N ASN A 76 4.45 17.91 5.60
CA ASN A 76 5.75 17.29 5.45
C ASN A 76 6.21 17.14 3.98
N CYS A 77 5.30 17.23 3.01
CA CYS A 77 5.60 17.06 1.60
C CYS A 77 5.61 18.40 0.87
N ASP A 78 6.79 18.84 0.45
CA ASP A 78 7.04 20.05 -0.37
C ASP A 78 7.37 19.74 -1.84
N PHE A 79 7.21 18.48 -2.25
CA PHE A 79 7.58 17.99 -3.58
C PHE A 79 6.42 17.28 -4.30
N SER A 80 6.56 17.14 -5.61
CA SER A 80 5.67 16.32 -6.44
C SER A 80 5.90 14.84 -6.16
N ILE A 81 4.83 14.11 -5.86
CA ILE A 81 4.90 12.69 -5.52
C ILE A 81 4.84 11.88 -6.82
N ASP A 82 5.90 11.15 -7.13
CA ASP A 82 5.93 10.23 -8.26
C ASP A 82 5.32 8.88 -7.90
N ILE A 83 5.63 8.37 -6.70
CA ILE A 83 5.15 7.08 -6.21
C ILE A 83 4.51 7.26 -4.84
N PHE A 84 3.31 6.74 -4.68
CA PHE A 84 2.63 6.62 -3.40
C PHE A 84 2.40 5.14 -3.10
N SER A 85 2.86 4.66 -1.96
CA SER A 85 2.67 3.29 -1.50
C SER A 85 1.90 3.28 -0.17
N LEU A 86 0.91 2.39 -0.06
CA LEU A 86 0.09 2.23 1.13
C LEU A 86 -0.11 0.75 1.45
N ASP A 87 0.33 0.36 2.64
CA ASP A 87 0.25 -1.01 3.16
C ASP A 87 0.28 -0.96 4.69
N ILE A 88 -0.88 -0.88 5.33
CA ILE A 88 -0.99 -0.76 6.79
C ILE A 88 -1.74 -1.91 7.45
N ASP A 89 -2.03 -2.95 6.68
CA ASP A 89 -2.76 -4.13 7.20
C ASP A 89 -4.11 -3.76 7.87
N GLY A 90 -4.78 -2.71 7.42
CA GLY A 90 -5.91 -2.19 8.19
C GLY A 90 -6.97 -1.45 7.41
N ILE A 91 -7.00 -0.14 7.57
CA ILE A 91 -8.05 0.75 7.05
C ILE A 91 -7.67 1.40 5.71
N ASP A 92 -6.87 0.75 4.89
CA ASP A 92 -6.27 1.25 3.64
C ASP A 92 -7.30 1.89 2.72
N TYR A 93 -8.45 1.22 2.51
CA TYR A 93 -9.55 1.76 1.71
C TYR A 93 -9.99 3.16 2.16
N TRP A 94 -10.10 3.35 3.47
CA TRP A 94 -10.60 4.60 4.05
C TRP A 94 -9.58 5.72 3.95
N ILE A 95 -8.29 5.38 4.02
CA ILE A 95 -7.20 6.32 3.76
C ILE A 95 -7.23 6.74 2.29
N ILE A 96 -7.27 5.79 1.35
CA ILE A 96 -7.38 6.08 -0.09
C ILE A 96 -8.59 6.96 -0.38
N ASN A 97 -9.74 6.67 0.25
CA ASN A 97 -10.95 7.46 0.06
C ASN A 97 -10.78 8.94 0.45
N LYS A 98 -9.93 9.23 1.44
CA LYS A 98 -9.63 10.60 1.90
C LYS A 98 -8.55 11.31 1.13
N LEU A 99 -7.63 10.58 0.50
CA LEU A 99 -6.57 11.16 -0.31
C LEU A 99 -7.13 12.00 -1.47
N LYS A 100 -6.35 13.02 -1.89
CA LYS A 100 -6.67 13.79 -3.09
C LYS A 100 -6.66 12.88 -4.33
N THR A 101 -7.46 13.24 -5.32
CA THR A 101 -7.43 12.62 -6.66
C THR A 101 -6.08 12.90 -7.32
N ASN A 102 -5.52 11.93 -8.02
CA ASN A 102 -4.23 12.04 -8.70
C ASN A 102 -3.08 12.51 -7.79
N ILE A 103 -3.01 12.00 -6.56
CA ILE A 103 -1.99 12.43 -5.59
C ILE A 103 -0.56 12.10 -6.04
N SER A 104 -0.40 11.08 -6.90
CA SER A 104 0.89 10.60 -7.43
C SER A 104 0.76 10.14 -8.88
N LYS A 105 1.90 9.92 -9.55
CA LYS A 105 1.91 9.32 -10.90
C LYS A 105 1.63 7.82 -10.86
N ILE A 106 2.25 7.13 -9.91
CA ILE A 106 2.08 5.69 -9.65
C ILE A 106 1.57 5.53 -8.22
N PHE A 107 0.58 4.65 -8.04
CA PHE A 107 0.07 4.27 -6.74
C PHE A 107 0.23 2.76 -6.55
N VAL A 108 0.78 2.35 -5.43
CA VAL A 108 0.88 0.96 -4.99
C VAL A 108 0.02 0.80 -3.75
N ALA A 109 -0.84 -0.20 -3.71
CA ALA A 109 -1.66 -0.48 -2.53
C ALA A 109 -1.74 -1.96 -2.24
N GLU A 110 -1.67 -2.32 -0.97
CA GLU A 110 -1.96 -3.67 -0.54
C GLU A 110 -3.44 -4.00 -0.75
N TYR A 111 -3.71 -5.23 -1.17
CA TYR A 111 -5.05 -5.81 -1.19
C TYR A 111 -5.05 -7.18 -0.52
N ASN A 112 -6.19 -7.52 0.06
CA ASN A 112 -6.35 -8.83 0.70
C ASN A 112 -6.93 -9.84 -0.30
N ALA A 113 -6.06 -10.69 -0.85
CA ALA A 113 -6.44 -11.71 -1.83
C ALA A 113 -7.36 -12.82 -1.26
N VAL A 114 -7.43 -12.96 0.06
CA VAL A 114 -8.33 -13.92 0.73
C VAL A 114 -9.81 -13.65 0.40
N PHE A 115 -10.17 -12.40 0.12
CA PHE A 115 -11.53 -12.03 -0.29
C PHE A 115 -11.89 -12.48 -1.73
N GLY A 116 -10.93 -12.98 -2.49
CA GLY A 116 -11.16 -13.44 -3.87
C GLY A 116 -11.55 -12.33 -4.84
N ALA A 117 -12.15 -12.77 -5.98
CA ALA A 117 -12.42 -11.93 -7.14
C ALA A 117 -13.71 -11.13 -7.07
N SER A 118 -14.75 -11.75 -6.53
CA SER A 118 -16.12 -11.27 -6.67
C SER A 118 -16.54 -10.31 -5.57
N LEU A 119 -15.93 -10.41 -4.40
CA LEU A 119 -16.30 -9.61 -3.24
C LEU A 119 -15.79 -8.17 -3.37
N GLU A 120 -16.66 -7.24 -3.07
CA GLU A 120 -16.32 -5.81 -2.96
C GLU A 120 -16.47 -5.39 -1.49
N VAL A 121 -15.44 -5.65 -0.70
CA VAL A 121 -15.45 -5.51 0.76
C VAL A 121 -14.17 -4.84 1.27
N THR A 122 -14.28 -4.22 2.44
CA THR A 122 -13.18 -3.63 3.20
C THR A 122 -13.45 -3.75 4.68
N THR A 123 -12.43 -3.57 5.49
CA THR A 123 -12.54 -3.43 6.94
C THR A 123 -13.35 -2.20 7.33
N PRO A 124 -13.97 -2.17 8.52
CA PRO A 124 -14.63 -0.97 9.02
C PRO A 124 -13.64 0.17 9.29
N ASN A 125 -14.10 1.42 9.18
CA ASN A 125 -13.27 2.60 9.47
C ASN A 125 -13.14 2.81 10.98
N LEU A 126 -12.23 2.07 11.60
CA LEU A 126 -11.94 2.17 13.03
C LEU A 126 -10.60 2.86 13.26
N LYS A 127 -10.58 3.88 14.10
CA LYS A 127 -9.38 4.71 14.38
C LYS A 127 -8.17 3.89 14.85
N ASN A 128 -8.41 2.85 15.64
CA ASN A 128 -7.38 1.98 16.21
C ASN A 128 -7.54 0.55 15.70
N PHE A 129 -7.81 0.40 14.38
CA PHE A 129 -7.94 -0.92 13.80
C PHE A 129 -6.64 -1.73 14.00
N ASP A 130 -6.78 -2.94 14.53
CA ASP A 130 -5.73 -3.95 14.61
C ASP A 130 -6.33 -5.29 14.18
N ARG A 131 -5.81 -5.89 13.13
CA ARG A 131 -6.32 -7.15 12.57
C ARG A 131 -6.23 -8.31 13.54
N LYS A 132 -5.25 -8.28 14.47
CA LYS A 132 -5.06 -9.34 15.49
C LYS A 132 -6.10 -9.29 16.59
N GLU A 133 -6.54 -8.07 16.93
CA GLU A 133 -7.60 -7.86 17.93
C GLU A 133 -8.99 -7.95 17.31
N TYR A 134 -9.12 -7.60 16.02
CA TYR A 134 -10.41 -7.53 15.34
C TYR A 134 -11.01 -8.91 15.07
N HIS A 135 -10.19 -9.88 14.65
CA HIS A 135 -10.66 -11.24 14.35
C HIS A 135 -9.58 -12.28 14.63
N TYR A 136 -9.94 -13.39 15.27
CA TYR A 136 -9.02 -14.45 15.65
C TYR A 136 -8.18 -15.02 14.50
N SER A 137 -8.72 -15.05 13.27
CA SER A 137 -7.98 -15.55 12.10
C SER A 137 -6.83 -14.65 11.66
N HIS A 138 -6.79 -13.39 12.08
CA HIS A 138 -5.90 -12.33 11.63
C HIS A 138 -5.98 -12.03 10.12
N LEU A 139 -7.00 -12.56 9.42
CA LEU A 139 -7.19 -12.37 7.98
C LEU A 139 -8.20 -11.28 7.62
N CYS A 140 -8.85 -10.66 8.60
CA CYS A 140 -9.74 -9.51 8.39
C CYS A 140 -8.93 -8.22 8.40
N PHE A 141 -8.33 -7.85 7.27
CA PHE A 141 -7.57 -6.61 7.09
C PHE A 141 -7.73 -6.06 5.68
N GLY A 142 -7.45 -4.77 5.51
CA GLY A 142 -7.33 -4.11 4.23
C GLY A 142 -8.62 -4.12 3.39
N VAL A 143 -8.46 -4.34 2.11
CA VAL A 143 -9.50 -4.18 1.09
C VAL A 143 -9.42 -5.29 0.05
N SER A 144 -10.55 -5.74 -0.50
CA SER A 144 -10.56 -6.66 -1.64
C SER A 144 -10.06 -5.98 -2.91
N LEU A 145 -9.47 -6.74 -3.84
CA LEU A 145 -8.95 -6.18 -5.10
C LEU A 145 -10.04 -5.43 -5.89
N LYS A 146 -11.26 -5.97 -5.92
CA LYS A 146 -12.38 -5.33 -6.62
C LYS A 146 -12.75 -3.98 -6.00
N ALA A 147 -12.88 -3.90 -4.68
CA ALA A 147 -13.15 -2.63 -3.99
C ALA A 147 -12.02 -1.63 -4.17
N LEU A 148 -10.76 -2.10 -4.14
CA LEU A 148 -9.59 -1.27 -4.36
C LEU A 148 -9.59 -0.68 -5.78
N ILE A 149 -9.82 -1.48 -6.81
CA ILE A 149 -9.90 -0.99 -8.19
C ILE A 149 -11.01 0.05 -8.32
N ASN A 150 -12.20 -0.22 -7.78
CA ASN A 150 -13.33 0.70 -7.85
C ASN A 150 -13.05 2.06 -7.20
N ILE A 151 -12.37 2.08 -6.03
CA ILE A 151 -12.00 3.34 -5.40
C ILE A 151 -10.90 4.06 -6.19
N MET A 152 -9.91 3.34 -6.73
CA MET A 152 -8.80 3.94 -7.49
C MET A 152 -9.27 4.53 -8.82
N VAL A 153 -10.24 3.93 -9.50
CA VAL A 153 -10.91 4.53 -10.67
C VAL A 153 -11.56 5.88 -10.30
N LYS A 154 -12.26 5.97 -9.16
CA LYS A 154 -12.81 7.24 -8.65
C LYS A 154 -11.72 8.27 -8.29
N LYS A 155 -10.52 7.82 -7.99
CA LYS A 155 -9.34 8.65 -7.73
C LYS A 155 -8.55 8.99 -9.00
N ASN A 156 -9.09 8.65 -10.19
CA ASN A 156 -8.51 8.92 -11.50
C ASN A 156 -7.22 8.12 -11.79
N TYR A 157 -7.25 6.83 -11.45
CA TYR A 157 -6.17 5.89 -11.73
C TYR A 157 -6.64 4.72 -12.59
N TYR A 158 -5.75 4.22 -13.44
CA TYR A 158 -5.88 2.94 -14.13
C TYR A 158 -5.19 1.83 -13.35
N PHE A 159 -5.84 0.69 -13.24
CA PHE A 159 -5.24 -0.52 -12.73
C PHE A 159 -4.32 -1.14 -13.80
N ILE A 160 -3.08 -1.52 -13.40
CA ILE A 160 -2.07 -2.07 -14.31
C ILE A 160 -1.61 -3.49 -13.95
N GLY A 161 -2.02 -4.02 -12.82
CA GLY A 161 -1.71 -5.40 -12.42
C GLY A 161 -1.38 -5.54 -10.96
N THR A 162 -0.97 -6.75 -10.57
CA THR A 162 -0.53 -7.11 -9.22
C THR A 162 0.89 -7.66 -9.25
N ASN A 163 1.56 -7.70 -8.08
CA ASN A 163 2.83 -8.38 -7.95
C ASN A 163 2.67 -9.92 -7.94
N SER A 164 3.79 -10.64 -8.07
CA SER A 164 3.80 -12.11 -8.03
C SER A 164 3.41 -12.69 -6.68
N ALA A 165 3.61 -11.95 -5.59
CA ALA A 165 3.18 -12.32 -4.23
C ALA A 165 1.65 -12.17 -4.04
N ARG A 166 0.96 -11.47 -4.96
CA ARG A 166 -0.50 -11.29 -4.97
C ARG A 166 -1.02 -10.59 -3.72
N ASN A 167 -0.30 -9.59 -3.26
CA ASN A 167 -0.70 -8.74 -2.14
C ASN A 167 -0.68 -7.26 -2.50
N ASN A 168 0.10 -6.82 -3.49
CA ASN A 168 0.17 -5.45 -3.94
C ASN A 168 -0.41 -5.27 -5.34
N ALA A 169 -1.25 -4.25 -5.50
CA ALA A 169 -1.83 -3.80 -6.74
C ALA A 169 -1.21 -2.47 -7.19
N PHE A 170 -0.96 -2.34 -8.49
CA PHE A 170 -0.31 -1.19 -9.09
C PHE A 170 -1.29 -0.40 -9.93
N PHE A 171 -1.20 0.92 -9.83
CA PHE A 171 -2.07 1.86 -10.53
C PHE A 171 -1.24 3.00 -11.13
N ILE A 172 -1.67 3.51 -12.28
CA ILE A 172 -1.11 4.69 -12.94
C ILE A 172 -2.18 5.76 -13.06
N SER A 173 -1.81 7.03 -12.78
CA SER A 173 -2.70 8.16 -12.97
C SER A 173 -3.19 8.26 -14.42
N ASN A 174 -4.48 8.55 -14.62
CA ASN A 174 -5.11 8.74 -15.93
C ASN A 174 -4.55 9.96 -16.70
N ASP A 175 -3.77 10.82 -16.07
CA ASP A 175 -3.10 11.94 -16.73
C ASP A 175 -1.98 11.46 -17.69
N TYR A 176 -1.64 10.16 -17.66
CA TYR A 176 -0.65 9.57 -18.54
C TYR A 176 -1.29 8.65 -19.58
N PRO A 177 -0.89 8.77 -20.87
CA PRO A 177 -1.46 7.94 -21.95
C PRO A 177 -0.91 6.50 -21.85
N ILE A 178 -1.63 5.65 -21.13
CA ILE A 178 -1.25 4.24 -20.93
C ILE A 178 -1.77 3.30 -22.02
N ASP A 179 -2.80 3.71 -22.80
CA ASP A 179 -3.43 2.89 -23.84
C ASP A 179 -2.44 2.30 -24.85
N LYS A 180 -1.31 2.98 -25.02
CA LYS A 180 -0.23 2.53 -25.90
C LYS A 180 0.55 1.33 -25.34
N TYR A 181 0.61 1.18 -24.00
CA TYR A 181 1.49 0.23 -23.32
C TYR A 181 0.72 -0.87 -22.61
N PHE A 182 -0.49 -0.59 -22.12
CA PHE A 182 -1.32 -1.50 -21.32
C PHE A 182 -2.71 -1.60 -21.96
N LYS A 183 -2.84 -2.41 -23.00
CA LYS A 183 -4.13 -2.67 -23.63
C LYS A 183 -4.96 -3.59 -22.71
N ASN A 184 -6.01 -2.98 -22.11
CA ASN A 184 -7.16 -3.73 -21.55
C ASN A 184 -6.82 -4.84 -20.56
N LEU A 185 -6.04 -4.54 -19.51
CA LEU A 185 -5.94 -5.45 -18.37
C LEU A 185 -7.31 -5.53 -17.68
N LYS A 186 -7.94 -6.69 -17.77
CA LYS A 186 -9.15 -7.01 -17.03
C LYS A 186 -8.81 -7.76 -15.76
N ILE A 187 -9.62 -7.58 -14.72
CA ILE A 187 -9.44 -8.34 -13.46
C ILE A 187 -9.43 -9.84 -13.74
N GLU A 188 -10.27 -10.31 -14.66
CA GLU A 188 -10.42 -11.72 -15.03
C GLU A 188 -9.12 -12.32 -15.60
N ASP A 189 -8.28 -11.49 -16.22
CA ASP A 189 -7.02 -11.91 -16.83
C ASP A 189 -5.88 -12.03 -15.81
N ILE A 190 -6.10 -11.60 -14.56
CA ILE A 190 -5.07 -11.54 -13.52
C ILE A 190 -5.31 -12.65 -12.50
N ASN A 191 -4.33 -13.52 -12.36
CA ASN A 191 -4.35 -14.51 -11.29
C ASN A 191 -3.96 -13.85 -9.96
N TYR A 192 -4.95 -13.32 -9.25
CA TYR A 192 -4.81 -12.64 -7.95
C TYR A 192 -5.19 -13.52 -6.75
N TYR A 193 -5.61 -14.76 -7.00
CA TYR A 193 -5.96 -15.70 -5.95
C TYR A 193 -4.70 -16.18 -5.24
N VAL A 194 -4.67 -16.05 -3.92
CA VAL A 194 -3.62 -16.64 -3.08
C VAL A 194 -4.04 -18.05 -2.70
N ASP A 195 -3.13 -19.01 -2.85
CA ASP A 195 -3.37 -20.36 -2.33
C ASP A 195 -3.55 -20.27 -0.81
N SER A 196 -4.73 -20.65 -0.34
CA SER A 196 -5.07 -20.63 1.08
C SER A 196 -4.14 -21.48 1.94
N ASN A 197 -3.50 -22.51 1.35
CA ASN A 197 -2.60 -23.39 2.06
C ASN A 197 -1.29 -22.72 2.51
N ILE A 198 -0.95 -21.56 1.93
CA ILE A 198 0.26 -20.81 2.30
C ILE A 198 -0.06 -19.59 3.19
N ARG A 199 -1.34 -19.32 3.47
CA ARG A 199 -1.74 -18.18 4.29
C ARG A 199 -1.87 -18.62 5.75
N GLU A 200 -1.02 -18.06 6.61
CA GLU A 200 -1.17 -18.25 8.05
C GLU A 200 -2.49 -17.65 8.57
N SER A 201 -3.16 -18.40 9.40
CA SER A 201 -4.39 -18.00 10.07
C SER A 201 -4.37 -18.50 11.52
N ARG A 202 -5.39 -18.18 12.27
CA ARG A 202 -5.63 -18.70 13.62
C ARG A 202 -7.04 -19.27 13.70
N ASP A 203 -7.21 -20.34 14.47
CA ASP A 203 -8.52 -20.81 14.89
C ASP A 203 -9.04 -19.97 16.09
N ILE A 204 -10.24 -20.29 16.57
CA ILE A 204 -10.88 -19.52 17.65
C ILE A 204 -10.14 -19.69 19.00
N GLU A 205 -9.38 -20.76 19.18
CA GLU A 205 -8.51 -21.03 20.32
C GLU A 205 -7.14 -20.35 20.19
N GLY A 206 -6.84 -19.70 19.05
CA GLY A 206 -5.60 -19.00 18.77
C GLY A 206 -4.47 -19.89 18.23
N ASN A 207 -4.71 -21.17 17.96
CA ASN A 207 -3.72 -22.05 17.38
C ASN A 207 -3.46 -21.69 15.91
N LEU A 208 -2.22 -21.89 15.46
CA LEU A 208 -1.85 -21.71 14.06
C LEU A 208 -2.66 -22.67 13.18
N ASN A 209 -3.33 -22.12 12.20
CA ASN A 209 -4.13 -22.87 11.25
C ASN A 209 -3.89 -22.32 9.84
N TYR A 210 -3.98 -23.20 8.84
CA TYR A 210 -3.95 -22.81 7.45
C TYR A 210 -5.36 -22.93 6.88
N LEU A 211 -5.79 -21.94 6.11
CA LEU A 211 -7.07 -22.03 5.42
C LEU A 211 -7.04 -23.26 4.51
N SER A 212 -7.89 -24.22 4.80
CA SER A 212 -8.12 -25.34 3.90
C SER A 212 -9.03 -24.92 2.75
N LYS A 213 -8.77 -25.50 1.58
CA LYS A 213 -9.66 -25.32 0.40
C LYS A 213 -11.04 -25.89 0.68
#